data_a6298ecc3e3d983be796f95f4f2fa462
#
_entry.id   a6298ecc3e3d983be796f95f4f2fa462
#
_cell.length_a   1.000
_cell.length_b   1.000
_cell.length_c   1.000
_cell.angle_alpha   90.00
_cell.angle_beta   90.00
_cell.angle_gamma   90.00
#
_symmetry.space_group_name_H-M   'P 1'
#
loop_
_entity.id
_entity.type
_entity.pdbx_description
1 polymer ?
#
loop_
_entity_poly.entity_id
_entity_poly.type
_entity_poly.pdbx_seq_one_letter_code
_entity_poly.pdbx_strand_id
1 'polypeptide(L)'
;MNRQMYNRFIWLFVWGVIFFVETVRPSYGTRGPVCRPGVARQPQWGFYAHQQINRLAIFTLPAEMMPFFKKHSQYLTDNAVNPDKRRYAVVGEAPRHFIDLDAYPDTSAVTLPRFYKDATDRYGPDTLALHGLVPWQIQLTKYQLTEAFRQQNVRQILRIAADLGHYIADANVPLHTTRNYNGQLTGQQGIHGFWESRLPELFSKDYDFLVGSAEYVPSPQRRAWQAVFGANAALDSVLRMERDLTGEIGETRKFGFDERNGLTTKVYASDFSQRYHDRLSGQVERQMRASVKMVGDFWFTCWVDAGQPDMAKLAKRALSSDEDLVEAEEQKSWLKRLFSAREEN
;
A
#
# COMPACT_ATOMS: atom_id res chain seq x y z
N MET A 1 -14.06 -70.69 -27.63
CA MET A 1 -14.19 -71.35 -28.96
C MET A 1 -13.39 -70.53 -29.94
N ASN A 2 -12.14 -70.98 -30.18
CA ASN A 2 -11.52 -71.26 -31.48
C ASN A 2 -11.48 -70.11 -32.47
N ARG A 3 -10.44 -69.77 -33.12
CA ARG A 3 -9.15 -70.32 -33.63
C ARG A 3 -8.48 -69.16 -34.35
N GLN A 4 -7.19 -68.84 -34.07
CA GLN A 4 -6.00 -69.37 -34.78
C GLN A 4 -5.89 -69.06 -36.28
N MET A 5 -4.77 -68.33 -36.52
CA MET A 5 -3.71 -68.60 -37.50
C MET A 5 -3.99 -68.21 -38.97
N TYR A 6 -3.11 -67.48 -39.57
CA TYR A 6 -2.02 -67.95 -40.44
C TYR A 6 -1.12 -66.84 -40.97
N ASN A 7 0.14 -67.04 -40.74
CA ASN A 7 1.37 -66.74 -41.46
C ASN A 7 1.32 -66.55 -42.98
N ARG A 8 2.12 -65.72 -43.60
CA ARG A 8 3.40 -66.03 -44.27
C ARG A 8 3.88 -64.91 -45.18
N PHE A 9 5.15 -64.55 -45.01
CA PHE A 9 6.21 -64.31 -46.01
C PHE A 9 5.84 -63.73 -47.39
N ILE A 10 6.54 -62.62 -47.76
CA ILE A 10 7.38 -62.55 -48.96
C ILE A 10 8.44 -61.46 -48.77
N TRP A 11 9.71 -61.88 -48.94
CA TRP A 11 10.90 -61.08 -49.18
C TRP A 11 10.90 -60.58 -50.59
N LEU A 12 11.32 -59.34 -50.85
CA LEU A 12 12.13 -59.02 -52.04
C LEU A 12 12.79 -57.62 -51.87
N PHE A 13 14.07 -57.65 -51.99
CA PHE A 13 15.07 -56.65 -52.27
C PHE A 13 14.59 -55.47 -53.13
N VAL A 14 15.10 -54.28 -52.85
CA VAL A 14 15.76 -53.41 -53.84
C VAL A 14 16.47 -52.22 -53.12
N TRP A 15 17.79 -52.21 -53.18
CA TRP A 15 18.74 -51.15 -53.40
C TRP A 15 18.51 -49.73 -52.81
N GLY A 16 19.48 -49.34 -52.07
CA GLY A 16 19.93 -48.12 -51.50
C GLY A 16 19.85 -46.83 -52.33
N VAL A 17 19.48 -45.84 -51.61
CA VAL A 17 19.93 -44.45 -51.82
C VAL A 17 20.25 -43.92 -50.46
N ILE A 18 21.54 -43.72 -50.17
CA ILE A 18 22.01 -43.03 -48.98
C ILE A 18 21.80 -41.55 -49.24
N PHE A 19 20.74 -40.98 -48.71
CA PHE A 19 20.64 -39.55 -48.52
C PHE A 19 21.26 -39.17 -47.21
N PHE A 20 22.40 -38.51 -47.30
CA PHE A 20 23.02 -37.76 -46.19
C PHE A 20 22.03 -36.65 -45.85
N VAL A 21 21.20 -36.83 -44.82
CA VAL A 21 20.47 -35.75 -44.19
C VAL A 21 21.44 -35.14 -43.17
N GLU A 22 22.10 -34.07 -43.58
CA GLU A 22 22.74 -33.18 -42.61
C GLU A 22 21.66 -32.70 -41.64
N THR A 23 21.68 -33.24 -40.43
CA THR A 23 20.93 -32.71 -39.31
C THR A 23 21.49 -31.35 -38.96
N VAL A 24 20.92 -30.30 -39.54
CA VAL A 24 21.10 -28.95 -39.03
C VAL A 24 20.51 -28.95 -37.63
N ARG A 25 21.40 -29.07 -36.63
CA ARG A 25 21.04 -28.80 -35.25
C ARG A 25 20.70 -27.31 -35.18
N PRO A 26 19.50 -26.90 -34.74
CA PRO A 26 19.28 -25.51 -34.43
C PRO A 26 20.23 -25.18 -33.23
N SER A 27 21.22 -24.32 -33.51
CA SER A 27 21.99 -23.69 -32.45
C SER A 27 21.00 -22.90 -31.62
N TYR A 28 20.64 -23.40 -30.45
CA TYR A 28 20.05 -22.58 -29.39
C TYR A 28 21.13 -21.54 -29.02
N GLY A 29 21.06 -20.41 -29.70
CA GLY A 29 21.75 -19.23 -29.25
C GLY A 29 21.27 -18.99 -27.82
N THR A 30 22.18 -19.08 -26.87
CA THR A 30 21.98 -18.57 -25.52
C THR A 30 21.55 -17.11 -25.68
N ARG A 31 20.24 -16.88 -25.63
CA ARG A 31 19.74 -15.49 -25.43
C ARG A 31 20.33 -15.05 -24.11
N GLY A 32 21.33 -14.20 -24.19
CA GLY A 32 21.84 -13.48 -23.04
C GLY A 32 20.65 -12.87 -22.30
N PRO A 33 20.78 -12.60 -21.00
CA PRO A 33 19.68 -12.04 -20.21
C PRO A 33 19.14 -10.84 -20.97
N VAL A 34 17.88 -10.95 -21.42
CA VAL A 34 17.12 -9.81 -21.95
C VAL A 34 17.04 -8.85 -20.78
N CYS A 35 17.89 -7.83 -20.82
CA CYS A 35 17.80 -6.69 -19.92
C CYS A 35 16.39 -6.13 -20.13
N ARG A 36 15.43 -6.56 -19.30
CA ARG A 36 14.14 -5.88 -19.23
C ARG A 36 14.49 -4.44 -18.88
N PRO A 37 14.04 -3.45 -19.67
CA PRO A 37 14.27 -2.07 -19.32
C PRO A 37 13.80 -1.94 -17.88
N GLY A 38 14.72 -1.56 -16.98
CA GLY A 38 14.42 -1.42 -15.58
C GLY A 38 13.15 -0.60 -15.48
N VAL A 39 12.12 -1.15 -14.83
CA VAL A 39 10.94 -0.37 -14.46
C VAL A 39 11.51 0.82 -13.71
N ALA A 40 11.51 1.98 -14.39
CA ALA A 40 11.96 3.23 -13.79
C ALA A 40 11.22 3.29 -12.45
N ARG A 41 11.98 3.31 -11.34
CA ARG A 41 11.42 3.50 -10.01
C ARG A 41 10.56 4.74 -10.13
N GLN A 42 9.25 4.56 -10.18
CA GLN A 42 8.33 5.65 -9.95
C GLN A 42 8.75 6.24 -8.60
N PRO A 43 9.07 7.52 -8.49
CA PRO A 43 9.32 8.11 -7.19
C PRO A 43 8.13 7.74 -6.31
N GLN A 44 8.38 7.28 -5.10
CA GLN A 44 7.36 6.86 -4.15
C GLN A 44 6.59 8.11 -3.71
N TRP A 45 5.47 8.35 -4.35
CA TRP A 45 4.77 9.63 -4.34
C TRP A 45 3.82 9.78 -3.16
N GLY A 46 3.25 8.70 -2.60
CA GLY A 46 2.36 8.72 -1.43
C GLY A 46 3.00 9.21 -0.13
N PHE A 47 4.31 9.31 -0.09
CA PHE A 47 5.05 9.68 1.12
C PHE A 47 4.63 11.01 1.71
N TYR A 48 4.42 12.03 0.89
CA TYR A 48 4.03 13.35 1.37
C TYR A 48 2.71 13.32 2.15
N ALA A 49 1.68 12.64 1.64
CA ALA A 49 0.38 12.56 2.29
C ALA A 49 0.47 11.81 3.63
N HIS A 50 1.14 10.65 3.67
CA HIS A 50 1.36 9.88 4.90
C HIS A 50 2.10 10.68 5.97
N GLN A 51 3.15 11.41 5.57
CA GLN A 51 3.92 12.27 6.46
C GLN A 51 3.06 13.39 7.04
N GLN A 52 2.26 14.07 6.21
CA GLN A 52 1.36 15.13 6.67
C GLN A 52 0.28 14.58 7.60
N ILE A 53 -0.34 13.46 7.28
CA ILE A 53 -1.39 12.83 8.09
C ILE A 53 -0.85 12.51 9.49
N ASN A 54 0.28 11.81 9.60
CA ASN A 54 0.87 11.47 10.89
C ASN A 54 1.27 12.71 11.69
N ARG A 55 1.86 13.71 11.04
CA ARG A 55 2.22 14.97 11.67
C ARG A 55 1.01 15.73 12.20
N LEU A 56 -0.05 15.84 11.42
CA LEU A 56 -1.25 16.58 11.79
C LEU A 56 -2.06 15.87 12.86
N ALA A 57 -2.09 14.54 12.88
CA ALA A 57 -2.77 13.76 13.89
C ALA A 57 -2.26 14.05 15.32
N ILE A 58 -1.00 14.47 15.48
CA ILE A 58 -0.44 14.86 16.78
C ILE A 58 -1.27 15.98 17.43
N PHE A 59 -1.76 16.93 16.64
CA PHE A 59 -2.48 18.10 17.14
C PHE A 59 -3.95 17.81 17.50
N THR A 60 -4.43 16.60 17.25
CA THR A 60 -5.75 16.14 17.72
C THR A 60 -5.69 15.58 19.14
N LEU A 61 -4.48 15.21 19.62
CA LEU A 61 -4.29 14.49 20.88
C LEU A 61 -4.57 15.39 22.09
N PRO A 62 -5.02 14.80 23.23
CA PRO A 62 -5.25 15.54 24.46
C PRO A 62 -3.92 16.03 25.06
N ALA A 63 -4.05 17.00 26.00
CA ALA A 63 -2.90 17.67 26.62
C ALA A 63 -1.93 16.70 27.29
N GLU A 64 -2.42 15.58 27.81
CA GLU A 64 -1.61 14.53 28.45
C GLU A 64 -0.69 13.80 27.48
N MET A 65 -1.11 13.61 26.22
CA MET A 65 -0.35 12.90 25.20
C MET A 65 0.46 13.82 24.29
N MET A 66 -0.07 15.00 23.98
CA MET A 66 0.47 15.90 22.96
C MET A 66 1.95 16.24 23.16
N PRO A 67 2.46 16.56 24.37
CA PRO A 67 3.88 16.91 24.56
C PRO A 67 4.84 15.78 24.16
N PHE A 68 4.49 14.52 24.45
CA PHE A 68 5.28 13.36 24.05
C PHE A 68 5.32 13.22 22.52
N PHE A 69 4.16 13.20 21.86
CA PHE A 69 4.07 13.05 20.40
C PHE A 69 4.69 14.26 19.67
N LYS A 70 4.51 15.47 20.19
CA LYS A 70 5.12 16.68 19.63
C LYS A 70 6.65 16.65 19.71
N LYS A 71 7.22 16.19 20.83
CA LYS A 71 8.67 15.98 20.98
C LYS A 71 9.22 15.06 19.90
N HIS A 72 8.47 14.02 19.52
CA HIS A 72 8.85 13.01 18.55
C HIS A 72 8.18 13.20 17.17
N SER A 73 7.70 14.42 16.87
CA SER A 73 6.97 14.70 15.63
C SER A 73 7.79 14.42 14.38
N GLN A 74 9.08 14.72 14.39
CA GLN A 74 9.96 14.43 13.25
C GLN A 74 10.06 12.93 13.01
N TYR A 75 10.27 12.14 14.06
CA TYR A 75 10.30 10.67 13.93
C TYR A 75 9.01 10.12 13.34
N LEU A 76 7.85 10.53 13.86
CA LEU A 76 6.54 10.07 13.37
C LEU A 76 6.28 10.48 11.93
N THR A 77 6.78 11.63 11.51
CA THR A 77 6.68 12.11 10.12
C THR A 77 7.57 11.28 9.19
N ASP A 78 8.85 11.13 9.53
CA ASP A 78 9.83 10.45 8.66
C ASP A 78 9.55 8.95 8.53
N ASN A 79 9.01 8.34 9.59
CA ASN A 79 8.72 6.92 9.65
C ASN A 79 7.28 6.56 9.22
N ALA A 80 6.44 7.55 8.92
CA ALA A 80 5.09 7.32 8.37
C ALA A 80 5.09 6.51 7.08
N VAL A 81 6.19 6.47 6.35
CA VAL A 81 6.36 5.80 5.05
C VAL A 81 7.15 4.50 5.12
N ASN A 82 7.48 4.05 6.32
CA ASN A 82 8.27 2.82 6.49
C ASN A 82 7.54 1.56 6.01
N PRO A 83 6.21 1.41 6.18
CA PRO A 83 5.49 0.27 5.61
C PRO A 83 5.67 0.18 4.10
N ASP A 84 5.58 1.29 3.35
CA ASP A 84 5.85 1.31 1.91
C ASP A 84 7.29 0.92 1.56
N LYS A 85 8.26 1.42 2.33
CA LYS A 85 9.67 1.05 2.13
C LYS A 85 9.89 -0.46 2.34
N ARG A 86 9.16 -1.07 3.29
CA ARG A 86 9.21 -2.51 3.58
C ARG A 86 8.47 -3.36 2.56
N ARG A 87 7.54 -2.79 1.81
CA ARG A 87 6.60 -3.48 0.91
C ARG A 87 7.28 -4.48 -0.04
N TYR A 88 8.48 -4.15 -0.49
CA TYR A 88 9.24 -4.97 -1.43
C TYR A 88 10.28 -5.89 -0.77
N ALA A 89 10.54 -5.71 0.51
CA ALA A 89 11.61 -6.40 1.22
C ALA A 89 11.11 -7.39 2.28
N VAL A 90 9.89 -7.18 2.78
CA VAL A 90 9.30 -8.00 3.83
C VAL A 90 8.13 -8.79 3.25
N VAL A 91 8.28 -10.11 3.29
CA VAL A 91 7.22 -11.03 2.85
C VAL A 91 5.94 -10.76 3.66
N GLY A 92 4.81 -10.61 2.96
CA GLY A 92 3.52 -10.35 3.59
C GLY A 92 3.27 -8.90 3.99
N GLU A 93 4.17 -7.95 3.68
CA GLU A 93 3.90 -6.52 3.90
C GLU A 93 2.94 -5.94 2.87
N ALA A 94 3.14 -6.25 1.58
CA ALA A 94 2.34 -5.68 0.50
C ALA A 94 0.80 -5.80 0.68
N PRO A 95 0.23 -6.95 1.10
CA PRO A 95 -1.22 -7.07 1.33
C PRO A 95 -1.76 -6.21 2.47
N ARG A 96 -0.94 -5.67 3.35
CA ARG A 96 -1.38 -4.87 4.50
C ARG A 96 -1.87 -3.48 4.14
N HIS A 97 -1.61 -3.05 2.90
CA HIS A 97 -1.86 -1.70 2.41
C HIS A 97 -3.22 -1.52 1.72
N PHE A 98 -3.92 -2.60 1.37
CA PHE A 98 -5.13 -2.52 0.56
C PHE A 98 -6.14 -3.61 0.92
N ILE A 99 -7.31 -3.53 0.30
CA ILE A 99 -8.30 -4.61 0.25
C ILE A 99 -9.13 -4.49 -1.03
N ASP A 100 -9.03 -5.46 -1.92
CA ASP A 100 -9.77 -5.52 -3.18
C ASP A 100 -11.22 -5.96 -2.93
N LEU A 101 -12.10 -5.03 -2.60
CA LEU A 101 -13.49 -5.37 -2.31
C LEU A 101 -14.20 -6.01 -3.49
N ASP A 102 -13.83 -5.65 -4.71
CA ASP A 102 -14.35 -6.17 -5.96
C ASP A 102 -13.82 -7.57 -6.34
N ALA A 103 -12.95 -8.15 -5.52
CA ALA A 103 -12.50 -9.54 -5.65
C ALA A 103 -13.44 -10.54 -4.97
N TYR A 104 -14.29 -10.07 -4.07
CA TYR A 104 -15.18 -10.92 -3.31
C TYR A 104 -16.58 -10.98 -3.96
N PRO A 105 -17.18 -12.18 -4.09
CA PRO A 105 -18.46 -12.36 -4.81
C PRO A 105 -19.64 -11.61 -4.18
N ASP A 106 -19.58 -11.37 -2.87
CA ASP A 106 -20.57 -10.62 -2.12
C ASP A 106 -19.99 -9.25 -1.73
N THR A 107 -20.01 -8.30 -2.67
CA THR A 107 -19.50 -6.94 -2.49
C THR A 107 -20.29 -6.09 -1.51
N SER A 108 -21.38 -6.60 -0.92
CA SER A 108 -22.10 -5.85 0.09
C SER A 108 -21.25 -5.73 1.35
N ALA A 109 -21.07 -4.51 1.81
CA ALA A 109 -20.44 -4.16 3.08
C ALA A 109 -20.93 -4.99 4.28
N VAL A 110 -22.03 -5.70 4.12
CA VAL A 110 -22.72 -6.49 5.14
C VAL A 110 -22.17 -7.91 5.26
N THR A 111 -21.61 -8.48 4.19
CA THR A 111 -21.29 -9.92 4.11
C THR A 111 -19.82 -10.30 4.32
N LEU A 112 -18.88 -9.35 4.18
CA LEU A 112 -17.48 -9.62 4.46
C LEU A 112 -17.26 -9.82 5.97
N PRO A 113 -16.62 -10.93 6.39
CA PRO A 113 -16.33 -11.17 7.80
C PRO A 113 -15.45 -10.06 8.38
N ARG A 114 -15.90 -9.51 9.52
CA ARG A 114 -15.20 -8.40 10.17
C ARG A 114 -13.95 -8.86 10.92
N PHE A 115 -13.96 -10.09 11.43
CA PHE A 115 -12.84 -10.68 12.14
C PHE A 115 -11.97 -11.48 11.18
N TYR A 116 -10.65 -11.37 11.34
CA TYR A 116 -9.69 -12.06 10.49
C TYR A 116 -9.85 -13.58 10.50
N LYS A 117 -10.14 -14.14 11.70
CA LYS A 117 -10.39 -15.57 11.83
C LYS A 117 -11.56 -16.02 10.96
N ASP A 118 -12.70 -15.34 11.05
CA ASP A 118 -13.89 -15.69 10.27
C ASP A 118 -13.66 -15.51 8.77
N ALA A 119 -12.89 -14.50 8.39
CA ALA A 119 -12.48 -14.27 7.01
C ALA A 119 -11.57 -15.40 6.50
N THR A 120 -10.61 -15.82 7.32
CA THR A 120 -9.70 -16.93 7.00
C THR A 120 -10.45 -18.26 6.88
N ASP A 121 -11.39 -18.52 7.78
CA ASP A 121 -12.23 -19.73 7.75
C ASP A 121 -13.11 -19.77 6.49
N ARG A 122 -13.55 -18.61 5.97
CA ARG A 122 -14.41 -18.51 4.79
C ARG A 122 -13.67 -18.51 3.46
N TYR A 123 -12.56 -17.79 3.36
CA TYR A 123 -11.87 -17.53 2.07
C TYR A 123 -10.48 -18.17 1.99
N GLY A 124 -9.92 -18.61 3.09
CA GLY A 124 -8.54 -19.07 3.21
C GLY A 124 -7.51 -17.94 3.30
N PRO A 125 -6.36 -18.19 3.95
CA PRO A 125 -5.32 -17.19 4.18
C PRO A 125 -4.69 -16.66 2.89
N ASP A 126 -4.49 -17.53 1.90
CA ASP A 126 -3.87 -17.16 0.62
C ASP A 126 -4.74 -16.21 -0.20
N THR A 127 -6.06 -16.44 -0.22
CA THR A 127 -7.02 -15.54 -0.88
C THR A 127 -7.02 -14.17 -0.21
N LEU A 128 -7.00 -14.14 1.13
CA LEU A 128 -6.94 -12.88 1.86
C LEU A 128 -5.62 -12.15 1.61
N ALA A 129 -4.50 -12.86 1.60
CA ALA A 129 -3.19 -12.28 1.28
C ALA A 129 -3.13 -11.75 -0.15
N LEU A 130 -3.79 -12.42 -1.11
CA LEU A 130 -3.85 -11.96 -2.50
C LEU A 130 -4.67 -10.67 -2.65
N HIS A 131 -5.78 -10.56 -1.92
CA HIS A 131 -6.76 -9.47 -2.08
C HIS A 131 -6.71 -8.42 -0.97
N GLY A 132 -5.70 -8.49 -0.11
CA GLY A 132 -5.39 -7.44 0.86
C GLY A 132 -6.00 -7.62 2.24
N LEU A 133 -5.36 -6.95 3.22
CA LEU A 133 -5.55 -7.19 4.64
C LEU A 133 -5.76 -5.91 5.46
N VAL A 134 -5.82 -4.71 4.84
CA VAL A 134 -5.73 -3.42 5.56
C VAL A 134 -6.67 -3.28 6.76
N PRO A 135 -7.96 -3.66 6.73
CA PRO A 135 -8.82 -3.44 7.91
C PRO A 135 -8.44 -4.33 9.10
N TRP A 136 -7.96 -5.55 8.85
CA TRP A 136 -7.47 -6.45 9.89
C TRP A 136 -6.07 -6.06 10.36
N GLN A 137 -5.22 -5.53 9.45
CA GLN A 137 -3.91 -5.01 9.80
C GLN A 137 -4.00 -3.81 10.76
N ILE A 138 -4.92 -2.88 10.52
CA ILE A 138 -5.21 -1.77 11.45
C ILE A 138 -5.55 -2.31 12.83
N GLN A 139 -6.41 -3.33 12.91
CA GLN A 139 -6.80 -3.95 14.17
C GLN A 139 -5.59 -4.58 14.89
N LEU A 140 -4.77 -5.34 14.18
CA LEU A 140 -3.56 -5.97 14.73
C LEU A 140 -2.59 -4.91 15.26
N THR A 141 -2.32 -3.88 14.45
CA THR A 141 -1.37 -2.82 14.80
C THR A 141 -1.88 -1.98 15.98
N LYS A 142 -3.21 -1.78 16.08
CA LYS A 142 -3.85 -1.17 17.25
C LYS A 142 -3.55 -1.95 18.54
N TYR A 143 -3.68 -3.27 18.52
CA TYR A 143 -3.34 -4.09 19.68
C TYR A 143 -1.85 -4.02 20.04
N GLN A 144 -0.98 -4.05 19.04
CA GLN A 144 0.46 -3.92 19.24
C GLN A 144 0.81 -2.56 19.88
N LEU A 145 0.18 -1.47 19.43
CA LEU A 145 0.40 -0.13 20.00
C LEU A 145 -0.13 -0.07 21.44
N THR A 146 -1.30 -0.66 21.72
CA THR A 146 -1.83 -0.72 23.09
C THR A 146 -0.85 -1.45 24.02
N GLU A 147 -0.28 -2.56 23.58
CA GLU A 147 0.71 -3.30 24.37
C GLU A 147 2.01 -2.52 24.57
N ALA A 148 2.48 -1.83 23.53
CA ALA A 148 3.66 -0.95 23.64
C ALA A 148 3.45 0.16 24.68
N PHE A 149 2.25 0.74 24.77
CA PHE A 149 1.89 1.69 25.83
C PHE A 149 1.89 1.05 27.22
N ARG A 150 1.34 -0.18 27.39
CA ARG A 150 1.36 -0.90 28.67
C ARG A 150 2.77 -1.18 29.14
N GLN A 151 3.63 -1.57 28.23
CA GLN A 151 5.05 -1.81 28.51
C GLN A 151 5.85 -0.52 28.68
N GLN A 152 5.26 0.64 28.39
CA GLN A 152 5.92 1.95 28.43
C GLN A 152 7.22 1.96 27.59
N ASN A 153 7.25 1.20 26.49
CA ASN A 153 8.38 1.13 25.57
C ASN A 153 8.26 2.25 24.52
N VAL A 154 9.02 3.35 24.77
CA VAL A 154 8.98 4.57 23.94
C VAL A 154 9.23 4.28 22.47
N ARG A 155 10.24 3.47 22.15
CA ARG A 155 10.61 3.14 20.79
C ARG A 155 9.50 2.39 20.07
N GLN A 156 8.95 1.36 20.70
CA GLN A 156 7.84 0.59 20.10
C GLN A 156 6.59 1.45 19.94
N ILE A 157 6.29 2.34 20.93
CA ILE A 157 5.17 3.28 20.81
C ILE A 157 5.33 4.12 19.54
N LEU A 158 6.49 4.73 19.33
CA LEU A 158 6.72 5.62 18.20
C LEU A 158 6.67 4.87 16.86
N ARG A 159 7.36 3.72 16.77
CA ARG A 159 7.38 2.90 15.56
C ARG A 159 6.00 2.42 15.17
N ILE A 160 5.29 1.81 16.11
CA ILE A 160 3.97 1.21 15.82
C ILE A 160 2.92 2.31 15.61
N ALA A 161 3.03 3.46 16.29
CA ALA A 161 2.16 4.60 16.01
C ALA A 161 2.34 5.14 14.59
N ALA A 162 3.59 5.24 14.11
CA ALA A 162 3.87 5.65 12.74
C ALA A 162 3.29 4.66 11.71
N ASP A 163 3.50 3.36 11.93
CA ASP A 163 2.97 2.29 11.07
C ASP A 163 1.42 2.25 11.08
N LEU A 164 0.80 2.42 12.25
CA LEU A 164 -0.67 2.46 12.37
C LEU A 164 -1.26 3.63 11.61
N GLY A 165 -0.63 4.81 11.69
CA GLY A 165 -1.06 5.97 10.94
C GLY A 165 -0.98 5.78 9.43
N HIS A 166 0.05 5.08 8.94
CA HIS A 166 0.18 4.69 7.54
C HIS A 166 -0.99 3.81 7.08
N TYR A 167 -1.24 2.68 7.74
CA TYR A 167 -2.33 1.77 7.33
C TYR A 167 -3.72 2.41 7.45
N ILE A 168 -3.91 3.34 8.41
CA ILE A 168 -5.16 4.11 8.51
C ILE A 168 -5.30 5.06 7.31
N ALA A 169 -4.23 5.70 6.88
CA ALA A 169 -4.25 6.55 5.69
C ALA A 169 -4.61 5.73 4.45
N ASP A 170 -3.97 4.58 4.24
CA ASP A 170 -4.27 3.63 3.16
C ASP A 170 -5.75 3.22 3.12
N ALA A 171 -6.33 2.91 4.28
CA ALA A 171 -7.75 2.52 4.37
C ALA A 171 -8.72 3.63 3.95
N ASN A 172 -8.27 4.88 3.86
CA ASN A 172 -9.05 6.02 3.37
C ASN A 172 -8.77 6.37 1.89
N VAL A 173 -7.89 5.63 1.20
CA VAL A 173 -7.59 5.83 -0.22
C VAL A 173 -8.57 5.01 -1.07
N PRO A 174 -9.38 5.64 -1.95
CA PRO A 174 -10.34 4.92 -2.80
C PRO A 174 -9.70 3.82 -3.64
N LEU A 175 -8.53 4.09 -4.19
CA LEU A 175 -7.80 3.17 -5.07
C LEU A 175 -7.17 1.98 -4.33
N HIS A 176 -7.09 1.99 -2.99
CA HIS A 176 -6.71 0.84 -2.17
C HIS A 176 -7.88 -0.14 -1.91
N THR A 177 -9.04 0.08 -2.54
CA THR A 177 -10.24 -0.75 -2.30
C THR A 177 -10.68 -1.55 -3.51
N THR A 178 -9.85 -1.63 -4.57
CA THR A 178 -10.17 -2.27 -5.85
C THR A 178 -8.96 -2.89 -6.52
N ARG A 179 -9.17 -3.98 -7.26
CA ARG A 179 -8.17 -4.55 -8.18
C ARG A 179 -7.75 -3.59 -9.29
N ASN A 180 -8.58 -2.61 -9.63
CA ASN A 180 -8.25 -1.54 -10.58
C ASN A 180 -7.48 -0.39 -9.92
N TYR A 181 -6.64 -0.69 -8.95
CA TYR A 181 -5.96 0.27 -8.09
C TYR A 181 -5.17 1.35 -8.84
N ASN A 182 -4.62 1.06 -10.01
CA ASN A 182 -3.84 2.02 -10.81
C ASN A 182 -4.51 2.36 -12.15
N GLY A 183 -5.80 2.06 -12.31
CA GLY A 183 -6.54 2.31 -13.55
C GLY A 183 -6.17 1.37 -14.71
N GLN A 184 -5.45 0.29 -14.44
CA GLN A 184 -4.95 -0.65 -15.46
C GLN A 184 -6.08 -1.42 -16.17
N LEU A 185 -7.23 -1.58 -15.53
CA LEU A 185 -8.41 -2.22 -16.15
C LEU A 185 -9.28 -1.23 -16.93
N THR A 186 -9.04 0.08 -16.79
CA THR A 186 -9.84 1.13 -17.43
C THR A 186 -9.03 2.07 -18.34
N GLY A 187 -7.74 1.73 -18.59
CA GLY A 187 -6.84 2.53 -19.42
C GLY A 187 -6.35 3.84 -18.77
N GLN A 188 -6.45 3.93 -17.45
CA GLN A 188 -6.12 5.14 -16.67
C GLN A 188 -4.84 4.95 -15.84
N GLN A 189 -3.82 4.23 -16.40
CA GLN A 189 -2.58 3.95 -15.69
C GLN A 189 -1.93 5.20 -15.10
N GLY A 190 -1.58 5.10 -13.81
CA GLY A 190 -0.95 6.18 -13.06
C GLY A 190 -1.94 6.99 -12.22
N ILE A 191 -3.24 6.70 -12.28
CA ILE A 191 -4.26 7.40 -11.49
C ILE A 191 -4.05 7.26 -9.98
N HIS A 192 -3.45 6.16 -9.53
CA HIS A 192 -3.11 5.95 -8.13
C HIS A 192 -2.18 7.04 -7.60
N GLY A 193 -0.98 7.13 -8.17
CA GLY A 193 -0.02 8.18 -7.80
C GLY A 193 -0.54 9.59 -8.09
N PHE A 194 -1.42 9.74 -9.04
CA PHE A 194 -2.07 11.02 -9.30
C PHE A 194 -2.97 11.45 -8.14
N TRP A 195 -3.90 10.58 -7.72
CA TRP A 195 -4.87 10.89 -6.68
C TRP A 195 -4.21 11.01 -5.30
N GLU A 196 -3.39 10.02 -4.93
CA GLU A 196 -2.83 9.89 -3.57
C GLU A 196 -1.62 10.80 -3.32
N SER A 197 -0.89 11.17 -4.38
CA SER A 197 0.38 11.89 -4.24
C SER A 197 0.35 13.25 -4.88
N ARG A 198 0.11 13.30 -6.19
CA ARG A 198 0.19 14.56 -6.94
C ARG A 198 -0.82 15.59 -6.45
N LEU A 199 -2.09 15.19 -6.21
CA LEU A 199 -3.10 16.11 -5.73
C LEU A 199 -2.80 16.64 -4.32
N PRO A 200 -2.46 15.81 -3.32
CA PRO A 200 -2.01 16.31 -2.02
C PRO A 200 -0.80 17.24 -2.09
N GLU A 201 0.22 16.92 -2.90
CA GLU A 201 1.40 17.79 -3.07
C GLU A 201 1.05 19.17 -3.63
N LEU A 202 0.11 19.23 -4.57
CA LEU A 202 -0.28 20.48 -5.21
C LEU A 202 -1.21 21.32 -4.33
N PHE A 203 -2.19 20.70 -3.66
CA PHE A 203 -3.34 21.41 -3.12
C PHE A 203 -3.50 21.34 -1.60
N SER A 204 -2.82 20.43 -0.89
CA SER A 204 -3.08 20.24 0.55
C SER A 204 -2.70 21.43 1.42
N LYS A 205 -1.94 22.39 0.92
CA LYS A 205 -1.62 23.63 1.63
C LYS A 205 -2.86 24.52 1.86
N ASP A 206 -3.85 24.35 0.99
CA ASP A 206 -5.10 25.12 1.02
C ASP A 206 -6.22 24.35 1.73
N TYR A 207 -5.97 23.12 2.22
CA TYR A 207 -6.95 22.32 2.95
C TYR A 207 -7.07 22.75 4.40
N ASP A 208 -8.31 22.73 4.90
CA ASP A 208 -8.57 22.91 6.33
C ASP A 208 -8.40 21.60 7.11
N PHE A 209 -7.34 21.50 7.88
CA PHE A 209 -7.05 20.34 8.73
C PHE A 209 -7.52 20.48 10.18
N LEU A 210 -8.39 21.44 10.52
CA LEU A 210 -9.05 21.47 11.81
C LEU A 210 -10.11 20.38 11.89
N VAL A 211 -9.71 19.21 12.39
CA VAL A 211 -10.57 18.01 12.43
C VAL A 211 -11.14 17.71 13.83
N GLY A 212 -10.86 18.60 14.80
CA GLY A 212 -11.25 18.43 16.20
C GLY A 212 -10.31 17.53 17.01
N SER A 213 -10.64 17.37 18.29
CA SER A 213 -9.86 16.55 19.22
C SER A 213 -10.06 15.06 18.97
N ALA A 214 -9.06 14.26 19.34
CA ALA A 214 -9.15 12.81 19.32
C ALA A 214 -10.21 12.29 20.28
N GLU A 215 -10.93 11.27 19.85
CA GLU A 215 -12.02 10.63 20.59
C GLU A 215 -11.75 9.14 20.77
N TYR A 216 -12.26 8.59 21.86
CA TYR A 216 -12.18 7.15 22.10
C TYR A 216 -13.06 6.38 21.10
N VAL A 217 -12.49 5.36 20.47
CA VAL A 217 -13.18 4.50 19.50
C VAL A 217 -13.64 3.21 20.17
N PRO A 218 -14.93 3.05 20.49
CA PRO A 218 -15.43 1.86 21.18
C PRO A 218 -15.28 0.56 20.38
N SER A 219 -15.25 0.66 19.05
CA SER A 219 -15.08 -0.46 18.15
C SER A 219 -14.09 -0.13 17.04
N PRO A 220 -12.77 -0.26 17.29
CA PRO A 220 -11.73 0.00 16.30
C PRO A 220 -11.91 -0.80 15.01
N GLN A 221 -12.34 -2.06 15.12
CA GLN A 221 -12.64 -2.90 13.97
C GLN A 221 -13.74 -2.30 13.08
N ARG A 222 -14.89 -1.92 13.67
CA ARG A 222 -15.98 -1.29 12.92
C ARG A 222 -15.49 0.00 12.25
N ARG A 223 -14.70 0.79 12.97
CA ARG A 223 -14.16 2.06 12.44
C ARG A 223 -13.23 1.86 11.25
N ALA A 224 -12.36 0.84 11.30
CA ALA A 224 -11.49 0.49 10.17
C ALA A 224 -12.31 0.11 8.92
N TRP A 225 -13.33 -0.72 9.08
CA TRP A 225 -14.22 -1.08 7.97
C TRP A 225 -15.05 0.08 7.44
N GLN A 226 -15.48 1.00 8.30
CA GLN A 226 -16.15 2.23 7.87
C GLN A 226 -15.25 3.10 6.98
N ALA A 227 -13.96 3.21 7.30
CA ALA A 227 -13.00 3.91 6.46
C ALA A 227 -12.89 3.26 5.08
N VAL A 228 -12.68 1.94 5.01
CA VAL A 228 -12.58 1.18 3.76
C VAL A 228 -13.85 1.35 2.90
N PHE A 229 -15.04 1.21 3.47
CA PHE A 229 -16.28 1.38 2.69
C PHE A 229 -16.53 2.82 2.28
N GLY A 230 -16.16 3.79 3.11
CA GLY A 230 -16.21 5.20 2.76
C GLY A 230 -15.27 5.54 1.59
N ALA A 231 -14.07 4.96 1.60
CA ALA A 231 -13.12 5.09 0.51
C ALA A 231 -13.64 4.42 -0.78
N ASN A 232 -14.17 3.21 -0.68
CA ASN A 232 -14.74 2.50 -1.82
C ASN A 232 -15.93 3.22 -2.45
N ALA A 233 -16.80 3.82 -1.64
CA ALA A 233 -17.93 4.62 -2.14
C ALA A 233 -17.46 5.84 -2.96
N ALA A 234 -16.25 6.33 -2.73
CA ALA A 234 -15.67 7.44 -3.48
C ALA A 234 -14.99 7.01 -4.79
N LEU A 235 -14.75 5.70 -5.00
CA LEU A 235 -13.96 5.15 -6.11
C LEU A 235 -14.52 5.49 -7.49
N ASP A 236 -15.84 5.35 -7.68
CA ASP A 236 -16.48 5.65 -8.97
C ASP A 236 -16.17 7.07 -9.45
N SER A 237 -16.26 8.04 -8.55
CA SER A 237 -15.98 9.43 -8.90
C SER A 237 -14.50 9.66 -9.23
N VAL A 238 -13.58 8.96 -8.58
CA VAL A 238 -12.14 9.02 -8.91
C VAL A 238 -11.90 8.59 -10.36
N LEU A 239 -12.42 7.44 -10.76
CA LEU A 239 -12.20 6.89 -12.10
C LEU A 239 -13.01 7.64 -13.17
N ARG A 240 -14.29 7.90 -12.89
CA ARG A 240 -15.19 8.54 -13.86
C ARG A 240 -14.78 9.96 -14.18
N MET A 241 -14.49 10.79 -13.18
CA MET A 241 -14.15 12.20 -13.42
C MET A 241 -12.82 12.37 -14.15
N GLU A 242 -11.86 11.50 -13.92
CA GLU A 242 -10.59 11.51 -14.68
C GLU A 242 -10.83 11.13 -16.14
N ARG A 243 -11.59 10.07 -16.40
CA ARG A 243 -11.94 9.63 -17.75
C ARG A 243 -12.72 10.71 -18.51
N ASP A 244 -13.74 11.29 -17.88
CA ASP A 244 -14.58 12.34 -18.48
C ASP A 244 -13.73 13.57 -18.82
N LEU A 245 -12.85 14.00 -17.92
CA LEU A 245 -11.94 15.11 -18.16
C LEU A 245 -10.95 14.81 -19.28
N THR A 246 -10.43 13.58 -19.33
CA THR A 246 -9.55 13.14 -20.42
C THR A 246 -10.26 13.20 -21.77
N GLY A 247 -11.53 12.80 -21.84
CA GLY A 247 -12.35 12.89 -23.05
C GLY A 247 -12.57 14.33 -23.52
N GLU A 248 -12.69 15.28 -22.60
CA GLU A 248 -12.90 16.70 -22.93
C GLU A 248 -11.62 17.42 -23.37
N ILE A 249 -10.51 17.16 -22.67
CA ILE A 249 -9.24 17.89 -22.88
C ILE A 249 -8.38 17.20 -23.96
N GLY A 250 -8.50 15.89 -24.09
CA GLY A 250 -7.68 15.02 -24.93
C GLY A 250 -6.43 14.49 -24.23
N GLU A 251 -6.01 13.29 -24.59
CA GLU A 251 -4.85 12.59 -24.01
C GLU A 251 -3.54 13.37 -24.11
N THR A 252 -3.35 14.17 -25.16
CA THR A 252 -2.14 14.96 -25.38
C THR A 252 -1.94 16.06 -24.35
N ARG A 253 -3.02 16.57 -23.75
CA ARG A 253 -3.00 17.64 -22.75
C ARG A 253 -3.07 17.12 -21.30
N LYS A 254 -3.25 15.82 -21.12
CA LYS A 254 -3.37 15.16 -19.83
C LYS A 254 -2.05 15.15 -19.06
N PHE A 255 -0.93 15.00 -19.78
CA PHE A 255 0.38 14.86 -19.18
C PHE A 255 1.30 16.04 -19.53
N GLY A 256 2.23 16.32 -18.63
CA GLY A 256 3.35 17.23 -18.80
C GLY A 256 4.63 16.56 -18.29
N PHE A 257 5.69 17.34 -18.23
CA PHE A 257 6.98 16.91 -17.70
C PHE A 257 7.38 17.81 -16.55
N ASP A 258 7.88 17.20 -15.49
CA ASP A 258 8.38 17.87 -14.29
C ASP A 258 9.82 17.45 -14.06
N GLU A 259 10.70 18.37 -13.66
CA GLU A 259 12.08 18.06 -13.35
C GLU A 259 12.22 17.79 -11.86
N ARG A 260 12.66 16.57 -11.49
CA ARG A 260 12.81 16.14 -10.11
C ARG A 260 14.14 15.45 -9.91
N ASN A 261 14.95 15.98 -9.00
CA ASN A 261 16.28 15.45 -8.71
C ASN A 261 17.15 15.27 -9.97
N GLY A 262 17.05 16.19 -10.94
CA GLY A 262 17.76 16.12 -12.20
C GLY A 262 17.22 15.11 -13.22
N LEU A 263 16.03 14.53 -12.97
CA LEU A 263 15.36 13.60 -13.87
C LEU A 263 14.05 14.20 -14.37
N THR A 264 13.88 14.26 -15.69
CA THR A 264 12.61 14.64 -16.32
C THR A 264 11.61 13.49 -16.17
N THR A 265 10.51 13.73 -15.45
CA THR A 265 9.49 12.74 -15.16
C THR A 265 8.17 13.15 -15.79
N LYS A 266 7.49 12.22 -16.47
CA LYS A 266 6.13 12.41 -16.97
C LYS A 266 5.16 12.44 -15.80
N VAL A 267 4.37 13.50 -15.69
CA VAL A 267 3.37 13.72 -14.63
C VAL A 267 2.06 14.19 -15.22
N TYR A 268 0.98 14.11 -14.46
CA TYR A 268 -0.26 14.81 -14.84
C TYR A 268 -0.01 16.31 -14.87
N ALA A 269 -0.42 16.97 -15.96
CA ALA A 269 -0.24 18.41 -16.16
C ALA A 269 -0.93 19.22 -15.08
N SER A 270 -0.40 20.38 -14.72
CA SER A 270 -0.95 21.20 -13.65
C SER A 270 -2.39 21.68 -13.95
N ASP A 271 -2.69 22.09 -15.20
CA ASP A 271 -4.07 22.45 -15.61
C ASP A 271 -5.03 21.27 -15.51
N PHE A 272 -4.61 20.07 -15.95
CA PHE A 272 -5.41 18.85 -15.78
C PHE A 272 -5.64 18.54 -14.30
N SER A 273 -4.58 18.63 -13.49
CA SER A 273 -4.65 18.37 -12.05
C SER A 273 -5.62 19.33 -11.34
N GLN A 274 -5.59 20.62 -11.67
CA GLN A 274 -6.49 21.61 -11.10
C GLN A 274 -7.95 21.29 -11.45
N ARG A 275 -8.26 21.08 -12.72
CA ARG A 275 -9.64 20.77 -13.15
C ARG A 275 -10.16 19.47 -12.58
N TYR A 276 -9.30 18.46 -12.47
CA TYR A 276 -9.69 17.20 -11.85
C TYR A 276 -9.95 17.37 -10.36
N HIS A 277 -9.08 18.08 -9.65
CA HIS A 277 -9.26 18.40 -8.23
C HIS A 277 -10.59 19.16 -7.99
N ASP A 278 -10.89 20.14 -8.82
CA ASP A 278 -12.14 20.92 -8.73
C ASP A 278 -13.38 20.02 -8.93
N ARG A 279 -13.33 19.09 -9.89
CA ARG A 279 -14.41 18.10 -10.14
C ARG A 279 -14.61 17.13 -8.98
N LEU A 280 -13.54 16.75 -8.31
CA LEU A 280 -13.61 15.92 -7.11
C LEU A 280 -14.26 16.64 -5.92
N SER A 281 -14.49 17.96 -6.02
CA SER A 281 -15.22 18.75 -5.02
C SER A 281 -14.74 18.52 -3.59
N GLY A 282 -13.44 18.65 -3.34
CA GLY A 282 -12.83 18.47 -2.02
C GLY A 282 -12.72 17.00 -1.54
N GLN A 283 -12.88 16.02 -2.43
CA GLN A 283 -12.81 14.60 -2.03
C GLN A 283 -11.46 14.24 -1.40
N VAL A 284 -10.34 14.68 -2.00
CA VAL A 284 -9.00 14.41 -1.48
C VAL A 284 -8.83 15.01 -0.08
N GLU A 285 -9.26 16.25 0.12
CA GLU A 285 -9.26 16.92 1.42
C GLU A 285 -10.07 16.12 2.44
N ARG A 286 -11.32 15.74 2.12
CA ARG A 286 -12.17 14.95 3.03
C ARG A 286 -11.51 13.64 3.45
N GLN A 287 -10.87 12.93 2.54
CA GLN A 287 -10.19 11.67 2.86
C GLN A 287 -8.93 11.90 3.71
N MET A 288 -8.14 12.93 3.44
CA MET A 288 -7.01 13.29 4.28
C MET A 288 -7.46 13.72 5.69
N ARG A 289 -8.49 14.54 5.80
CA ARG A 289 -9.09 14.96 7.09
C ARG A 289 -9.60 13.76 7.89
N ALA A 290 -10.30 12.84 7.22
CA ALA A 290 -10.78 11.59 7.85
C ALA A 290 -9.60 10.72 8.35
N SER A 291 -8.51 10.67 7.61
CA SER A 291 -7.28 9.97 8.00
C SER A 291 -6.65 10.62 9.24
N VAL A 292 -6.45 11.94 9.23
CA VAL A 292 -5.87 12.70 10.36
C VAL A 292 -6.69 12.46 11.64
N LYS A 293 -8.02 12.61 11.57
CA LYS A 293 -8.92 12.38 12.71
C LYS A 293 -8.82 10.94 13.21
N MET A 294 -8.89 9.97 12.31
CA MET A 294 -8.86 8.56 12.66
C MET A 294 -7.52 8.13 13.28
N VAL A 295 -6.39 8.64 12.79
CA VAL A 295 -5.08 8.36 13.37
C VAL A 295 -5.02 8.86 14.82
N GLY A 296 -5.43 10.08 15.08
CA GLY A 296 -5.50 10.63 16.43
C GLY A 296 -6.43 9.83 17.34
N ASP A 297 -7.62 9.49 16.86
CA ASP A 297 -8.60 8.68 17.59
C ASP A 297 -8.02 7.31 17.99
N PHE A 298 -7.31 6.65 17.07
CA PHE A 298 -6.71 5.35 17.35
C PHE A 298 -5.53 5.44 18.31
N TRP A 299 -4.65 6.45 18.17
CA TRP A 299 -3.56 6.65 19.13
C TRP A 299 -4.11 6.91 20.53
N PHE A 300 -5.13 7.77 20.65
CA PHE A 300 -5.80 8.05 21.92
C PHE A 300 -6.46 6.79 22.49
N THR A 301 -7.19 6.03 21.66
CA THR A 301 -7.83 4.77 22.10
C THR A 301 -6.80 3.76 22.59
N CYS A 302 -5.66 3.61 21.92
CA CYS A 302 -4.60 2.71 22.37
C CYS A 302 -4.05 3.10 23.74
N TRP A 303 -3.86 4.40 23.98
CA TRP A 303 -3.40 4.93 25.26
C TRP A 303 -4.42 4.70 26.37
N VAL A 304 -5.71 4.95 26.12
CA VAL A 304 -6.80 4.68 27.07
C VAL A 304 -6.88 3.19 27.42
N ASP A 305 -6.89 2.31 26.41
CA ASP A 305 -6.94 0.85 26.60
C ASP A 305 -5.70 0.28 27.30
N ALA A 306 -4.60 0.99 27.27
CA ALA A 306 -3.38 0.66 28.01
C ALA A 306 -3.39 1.08 29.46
N GLY A 307 -4.44 1.76 29.93
CA GLY A 307 -4.56 2.27 31.30
C GLY A 307 -3.94 3.65 31.49
N GLN A 308 -3.82 4.44 30.43
CA GLN A 308 -3.38 5.83 30.43
C GLN A 308 -2.00 6.05 31.10
N PRO A 309 -0.92 5.38 30.63
CA PRO A 309 0.40 5.55 31.20
C PRO A 309 0.85 7.02 31.16
N ASP A 310 1.65 7.44 32.14
CA ASP A 310 2.14 8.80 32.28
C ASP A 310 3.06 9.20 31.11
N MET A 311 2.51 9.92 30.15
CA MET A 311 3.24 10.36 28.96
C MET A 311 4.28 11.44 29.25
N ALA A 312 4.10 12.23 30.31
CA ALA A 312 5.09 13.23 30.72
C ALA A 312 6.37 12.57 31.27
N LYS A 313 6.21 11.44 31.98
CA LYS A 313 7.32 10.59 32.40
C LYS A 313 8.03 9.95 31.21
N LEU A 314 7.28 9.44 30.24
CA LEU A 314 7.83 8.84 29.03
C LEU A 314 8.58 9.88 28.17
N ALA A 315 8.06 11.10 28.06
CA ALA A 315 8.72 12.19 27.34
C ALA A 315 10.10 12.57 27.91
N LYS A 316 10.37 12.29 29.20
CA LYS A 316 11.65 12.55 29.83
C LYS A 316 12.68 11.44 29.63
N ARG A 317 12.25 10.23 29.20
CA ARG A 317 13.20 9.14 28.91
C ARG A 317 14.00 9.51 27.66
N ALA A 318 15.32 9.38 27.74
CA ALA A 318 16.16 9.37 26.55
C ALA A 318 15.93 8.04 25.82
N LEU A 319 15.90 8.07 24.50
CA LEU A 319 16.09 6.85 23.71
C LEU A 319 17.51 6.36 24.04
N SER A 320 17.68 5.14 24.51
CA SER A 320 19.00 4.64 24.87
C SER A 320 19.83 4.46 23.60
N SER A 321 21.14 4.73 23.68
CA SER A 321 22.07 4.56 22.55
C SER A 321 22.09 3.12 22.00
N ASP A 322 21.82 2.12 22.87
CA ASP A 322 21.72 0.72 22.47
C ASP A 322 20.47 0.44 21.60
N GLU A 323 19.38 1.20 21.83
CA GLU A 323 18.16 1.13 20.99
C GLU A 323 18.39 1.74 19.62
N ASP A 324 19.19 2.79 19.48
CA ASP A 324 19.59 3.39 18.20
C ASP A 324 20.52 2.46 17.40
N LEU A 325 21.39 1.70 18.07
CA LEU A 325 22.28 0.73 17.45
C LEU A 325 21.50 -0.47 16.87
N VAL A 326 20.52 -0.98 17.61
CA VAL A 326 19.66 -2.09 17.12
C VAL A 326 18.83 -1.65 15.93
N GLU A 327 18.31 -0.40 15.91
CA GLU A 327 17.58 0.13 14.76
C GLU A 327 18.49 0.30 13.54
N ALA A 328 19.70 0.79 13.74
CA ALA A 328 20.70 0.92 12.68
C ALA A 328 21.11 -0.46 12.13
N GLU A 329 21.19 -1.49 12.97
CA GLU A 329 21.46 -2.88 12.55
C GLU A 329 20.27 -3.51 11.83
N GLU A 330 19.03 -3.30 12.31
CA GLU A 330 17.82 -3.75 11.63
C GLU A 330 17.66 -3.07 10.27
N GLN A 331 17.92 -1.76 10.17
CA GLN A 331 17.93 -1.03 8.90
C GLN A 331 19.04 -1.51 7.96
N LYS A 332 20.25 -1.78 8.45
CA LYS A 332 21.35 -2.34 7.66
C LYS A 332 21.03 -3.75 7.17
N SER A 333 20.47 -4.59 8.04
CA SER A 333 20.04 -5.95 7.72
C SER A 333 18.91 -5.96 6.68
N TRP A 334 17.98 -5.02 6.78
CA TRP A 334 16.91 -4.81 5.83
C TRP A 334 17.42 -4.31 4.47
N LEU A 335 18.30 -3.31 4.44
CA LEU A 335 18.95 -2.83 3.23
C LEU A 335 19.76 -3.96 2.55
N LYS A 336 20.49 -4.76 3.32
CA LYS A 336 21.24 -5.89 2.80
C LYS A 336 20.35 -6.95 2.14
N ARG A 337 19.17 -7.24 2.72
CA ARG A 337 18.14 -8.12 2.11
C ARG A 337 17.53 -7.52 0.85
N LEU A 338 17.33 -6.21 0.82
CA LEU A 338 16.84 -5.46 -0.36
C LEU A 338 17.83 -5.54 -1.53
N PHE A 339 19.11 -5.49 -1.25
CA PHE A 339 20.16 -5.58 -2.28
C PHE A 339 20.43 -7.02 -2.72
N SER A 340 20.35 -8.02 -1.81
CA SER A 340 20.50 -9.43 -2.18
C SER A 340 19.30 -9.96 -3.00
N ALA A 341 18.08 -9.54 -2.70
CA ALA A 341 16.91 -9.89 -3.52
C ALA A 341 16.95 -9.29 -4.94
N ARG A 342 17.88 -8.37 -5.22
CA ARG A 342 18.10 -7.78 -6.56
C ARG A 342 19.07 -8.59 -7.42
N GLU A 343 19.90 -9.43 -6.82
CA GLU A 343 20.86 -10.26 -7.54
C GLU A 343 20.28 -11.61 -7.97
N GLU A 344 19.11 -12.00 -7.45
CA GLU A 344 18.43 -13.26 -7.77
C GLU A 344 17.27 -13.15 -8.78
N ASN A 345 17.01 -11.98 -9.33
CA ASN A 345 16.02 -11.70 -10.38
C ASN A 345 16.74 -11.03 -11.57
#